data_1e4422aad54b997f97cbe96f08003a3f
#
_entry.id   1e4422aad54b997f97cbe96f08003a3f
#
_cell.length_a   1.000
_cell.length_b   1.000
_cell.length_c   1.000
_cell.angle_alpha   90.00
_cell.angle_beta   90.00
_cell.angle_gamma   90.00
#
_symmetry.space_group_name_H-M   'P 1'
#
loop_
_entity.id
_entity.type
_entity.pdbx_description
1 polymer ?
#
loop_
_entity_poly.entity_id
_entity_poly.type
_entity_poly.pdbx_seq_one_letter_code
_entity_poly.pdbx_strand_id
1 'polypeptide(L)'
;MNTSAQATTVLDLPVRQITGAKILPLPLRGRIREAHNAGIDKFSLDERISYLRRYGDHCMSFSAMQPGMHYFDVPGIGYIAYKMQWGSKFVLADPVCDEKDREFIISEFLKDGKGTAFAQISEPVAELIAEKFGYYSTQFGVETIVDLEDWNLKGKKKQVLRTSINKAQKDGIHFIEKDHVNGDRKLTDEWLKTRKVRNREILFLIRPMDMDYEEGTRRFYAYKGDELLGFIYFDPIYSDNKVVSYVPNISRFSHNFKQGIFYPLMVYAMETFKSEGLRYMHLGLSPMVVDDKDLYYESSIVKKMIRLLYKYGNMVYSFKGLHFTKSRFQGTDCKTFCAHKEKLPIKSFLSMFKLANIL
;
A
#
# COMPACT_ATOMS: atom_id res chain seq x y z
N MET A 1 23.68 -39.35 28.01
CA MET A 1 23.36 -39.52 26.59
C MET A 1 22.89 -38.16 26.08
N ASN A 2 23.79 -37.48 25.42
CA ASN A 2 23.57 -36.12 24.85
C ASN A 2 22.81 -36.24 23.54
N THR A 3 21.67 -35.58 23.39
CA THR A 3 21.06 -35.29 22.11
C THR A 3 21.16 -33.77 21.84
N SER A 4 22.15 -33.46 21.02
CA SER A 4 22.36 -32.11 20.48
C SER A 4 21.21 -31.72 19.56
N ALA A 5 20.54 -30.61 19.86
CA ALA A 5 19.66 -29.93 18.93
C ALA A 5 20.51 -29.30 17.82
N GLN A 6 20.35 -29.77 16.60
CA GLN A 6 20.93 -29.14 15.41
C GLN A 6 20.24 -27.79 15.18
N ALA A 7 21.04 -26.74 15.29
CA ALA A 7 20.67 -25.39 14.87
C ALA A 7 20.53 -25.39 13.34
N THR A 8 19.37 -25.02 12.85
CA THR A 8 19.12 -24.82 11.42
C THR A 8 19.93 -23.61 10.95
N THR A 9 20.91 -23.88 10.13
CA THR A 9 21.78 -22.88 9.49
C THR A 9 20.93 -21.93 8.65
N VAL A 10 20.92 -20.65 9.02
CA VAL A 10 20.41 -19.57 8.20
C VAL A 10 21.34 -19.51 6.97
N LEU A 11 20.78 -19.75 5.78
CA LEU A 11 21.49 -19.60 4.53
C LEU A 11 21.96 -18.15 4.38
N ASP A 12 23.28 -17.97 4.19
CA ASP A 12 23.90 -16.72 3.78
C ASP A 12 23.32 -16.27 2.44
N LEU A 13 22.40 -15.33 2.45
CA LEU A 13 21.89 -14.67 1.26
C LEU A 13 22.73 -13.42 1.00
N PRO A 14 23.18 -13.19 -0.25
CA PRO A 14 23.97 -12.02 -0.57
C PRO A 14 23.14 -10.74 -0.38
N VAL A 15 23.67 -9.82 0.41
CA VAL A 15 23.15 -8.46 0.56
C VAL A 15 23.15 -7.79 -0.81
N ARG A 16 21.97 -7.54 -1.39
CA ARG A 16 21.85 -6.77 -2.62
C ARG A 16 22.23 -5.32 -2.33
N GLN A 17 23.42 -4.91 -2.75
CA GLN A 17 23.77 -3.49 -2.84
C GLN A 17 22.92 -2.85 -3.93
N ILE A 18 21.98 -1.98 -3.52
CA ILE A 18 21.25 -1.11 -4.44
C ILE A 18 22.27 -0.08 -4.97
N THR A 19 22.76 -0.32 -6.18
CA THR A 19 23.69 0.59 -6.85
C THR A 19 22.99 1.91 -7.11
N GLY A 20 23.51 2.97 -6.47
CA GLY A 20 22.91 4.29 -6.47
C GLY A 20 22.87 4.93 -7.85
N ALA A 21 21.69 5.33 -8.28
CA ALA A 21 21.54 6.39 -9.29
C ALA A 21 22.15 7.68 -8.72
N LYS A 22 22.93 8.39 -9.52
CA LYS A 22 23.51 9.70 -9.18
C LYS A 22 22.39 10.67 -8.80
N ILE A 23 22.30 11.06 -7.55
CA ILE A 23 21.36 12.05 -7.05
C ILE A 23 21.89 13.42 -7.44
N LEU A 24 21.15 14.16 -8.24
CA LEU A 24 21.38 15.59 -8.47
C LEU A 24 20.94 16.35 -7.20
N PRO A 25 21.80 17.20 -6.62
CA PRO A 25 21.40 18.03 -5.48
C PRO A 25 20.37 19.07 -5.95
N LEU A 26 19.18 19.07 -5.34
CA LEU A 26 18.17 20.08 -5.59
C LEU A 26 18.59 21.44 -5.01
N PRO A 27 18.52 22.53 -5.78
CA PRO A 27 18.90 23.86 -5.32
C PRO A 27 17.90 24.45 -4.33
N LEU A 28 18.40 24.97 -3.22
CA LEU A 28 17.66 25.53 -2.09
C LEU A 28 17.11 26.98 -2.29
N ARG A 29 16.99 27.49 -3.50
CA ARG A 29 16.58 28.89 -3.74
C ARG A 29 15.43 29.03 -4.75
N GLY A 30 14.29 29.58 -4.31
CA GLY A 30 13.33 30.25 -5.18
C GLY A 30 11.86 29.81 -5.12
N ARG A 31 11.25 29.62 -3.96
CA ARG A 31 9.84 29.19 -3.79
C ARG A 31 8.80 30.00 -4.61
N ILE A 32 9.06 31.25 -4.91
CA ILE A 32 8.13 32.10 -5.68
C ILE A 32 8.29 31.90 -7.21
N ARG A 33 9.47 31.51 -7.70
CA ARG A 33 9.69 31.21 -9.13
C ARG A 33 9.16 29.82 -9.53
N GLU A 34 9.03 28.92 -8.59
CA GLU A 34 8.68 27.51 -8.81
C GLU A 34 7.19 27.34 -9.14
N ALA A 35 6.30 28.17 -8.55
CA ALA A 35 4.88 28.17 -8.85
C ALA A 35 4.56 28.48 -10.33
N HIS A 36 5.37 29.26 -11.02
CA HIS A 36 5.17 29.57 -12.45
C HIS A 36 5.45 28.40 -13.37
N ASN A 37 6.15 27.36 -12.91
CA ASN A 37 6.50 26.17 -13.67
C ASN A 37 5.69 24.92 -13.28
N ALA A 38 4.75 25.03 -12.34
CA ALA A 38 3.86 23.94 -12.00
C ALA A 38 3.00 23.51 -13.20
N GLY A 39 2.71 22.22 -13.31
CA GLY A 39 1.83 21.72 -14.37
C GLY A 39 1.67 20.21 -14.38
N ILE A 40 0.85 19.74 -15.32
CA ILE A 40 0.50 18.34 -15.45
C ILE A 40 1.59 17.61 -16.27
N ASP A 41 2.04 16.44 -15.76
CA ASP A 41 2.96 15.51 -16.42
C ASP A 41 4.25 16.16 -16.97
N LYS A 42 4.85 17.08 -16.20
CA LYS A 42 6.08 17.81 -16.58
C LYS A 42 7.38 17.06 -16.25
N PHE A 43 7.37 16.25 -15.20
CA PHE A 43 8.54 15.49 -14.82
C PHE A 43 8.75 14.29 -15.74
N SER A 44 10.00 14.01 -16.06
CA SER A 44 10.40 12.70 -16.58
C SER A 44 10.14 11.61 -15.53
N LEU A 45 10.14 10.35 -15.94
CA LEU A 45 10.03 9.21 -15.01
C LEU A 45 11.17 9.25 -13.97
N ASP A 46 12.40 9.52 -14.38
CA ASP A 46 13.58 9.56 -13.49
C ASP A 46 13.47 10.68 -12.45
N GLU A 47 13.01 11.87 -12.85
CA GLU A 47 12.74 12.95 -11.90
C GLU A 47 11.69 12.55 -10.88
N ARG A 48 10.58 11.95 -11.32
CA ARG A 48 9.51 11.49 -10.43
C ARG A 48 9.98 10.41 -9.47
N ILE A 49 10.79 9.47 -9.95
CA ILE A 49 11.44 8.43 -9.12
C ILE A 49 12.36 9.10 -8.08
N SER A 50 13.10 10.15 -8.42
CA SER A 50 13.96 10.84 -7.48
C SER A 50 13.17 11.45 -6.31
N TYR A 51 12.01 12.07 -6.60
CA TYR A 51 11.10 12.56 -5.57
C TYR A 51 10.49 11.43 -4.75
N LEU A 52 10.04 10.35 -5.42
CA LEU A 52 9.51 9.16 -4.74
C LEU A 52 10.52 8.59 -3.73
N ARG A 53 11.76 8.41 -4.14
CA ARG A 53 12.82 7.89 -3.25
C ARG A 53 13.11 8.80 -2.07
N ARG A 54 12.97 10.10 -2.25
CA ARG A 54 13.25 11.07 -1.20
C ARG A 54 12.10 11.26 -0.23
N TYR A 55 10.84 11.30 -0.72
CA TYR A 55 9.67 11.73 0.03
C TYR A 55 8.50 10.73 -0.02
N GLY A 56 8.68 9.56 -0.59
CA GLY A 56 7.62 8.56 -0.76
C GLY A 56 7.41 7.69 0.46
N ASP A 57 7.25 8.31 1.63
CA ASP A 57 7.09 7.67 2.94
C ASP A 57 5.68 7.12 3.21
N HIS A 58 4.72 7.43 2.35
CA HIS A 58 3.37 6.87 2.43
C HIS A 58 3.31 5.50 1.73
N CYS A 59 2.61 4.53 2.32
CA CYS A 59 2.49 3.15 1.82
C CYS A 59 1.96 3.01 0.39
N MET A 60 1.24 4.02 -0.10
CA MET A 60 0.68 4.02 -1.46
C MET A 60 1.50 4.86 -2.46
N SER A 61 2.58 5.53 -2.02
CA SER A 61 3.37 6.39 -2.92
C SER A 61 3.94 5.63 -4.11
N PHE A 62 4.44 4.41 -3.90
CA PHE A 62 4.90 3.55 -4.98
C PHE A 62 3.74 3.08 -5.88
N SER A 63 2.63 2.64 -5.30
CA SER A 63 1.43 2.23 -6.04
C SER A 63 0.84 3.37 -6.87
N ALA A 64 1.00 4.63 -6.46
CA ALA A 64 0.57 5.80 -7.21
C ALA A 64 1.39 6.06 -8.49
N MET A 65 2.49 5.31 -8.71
CA MET A 65 3.23 5.28 -9.98
C MET A 65 2.59 4.36 -11.04
N GLN A 66 1.43 3.77 -10.78
CA GLN A 66 0.75 2.84 -11.68
C GLN A 66 0.36 3.48 -13.03
N PRO A 67 0.25 2.68 -14.11
CA PRO A 67 -0.14 3.18 -15.43
C PRO A 67 -1.46 3.93 -15.43
N GLY A 68 -1.54 4.98 -16.28
CA GLY A 68 -2.72 5.82 -16.46
C GLY A 68 -3.02 6.78 -15.30
N MET A 69 -2.05 7.02 -14.42
CA MET A 69 -2.06 8.17 -13.51
C MET A 69 -1.64 9.43 -14.25
N HIS A 70 -2.15 10.57 -13.81
CA HIS A 70 -1.66 11.90 -14.10
C HIS A 70 -0.91 12.43 -12.88
N TYR A 71 0.02 13.34 -13.12
CA TYR A 71 0.80 13.95 -12.06
C TYR A 71 0.75 15.45 -12.16
N PHE A 72 0.48 16.12 -11.07
CA PHE A 72 0.66 17.55 -10.93
C PHE A 72 2.05 17.80 -10.37
N ASP A 73 2.96 18.20 -11.22
CA ASP A 73 4.38 18.34 -10.92
C ASP A 73 4.71 19.80 -10.57
N VAL A 74 5.45 20.00 -9.50
CA VAL A 74 5.98 21.31 -9.07
C VAL A 74 7.49 21.19 -8.94
N PRO A 75 8.26 21.72 -9.90
CA PRO A 75 9.72 21.65 -9.88
C PRO A 75 10.31 22.17 -8.57
N GLY A 76 11.28 21.46 -8.01
CA GLY A 76 11.92 21.80 -6.74
C GLY A 76 11.12 21.40 -5.49
N ILE A 77 9.87 20.99 -5.62
CA ILE A 77 8.97 20.64 -4.51
C ILE A 77 8.57 19.17 -4.56
N GLY A 78 7.91 18.71 -5.63
CA GLY A 78 7.41 17.34 -5.72
C GLY A 78 6.20 17.21 -6.63
N TYR A 79 5.36 16.20 -6.37
CA TYR A 79 4.18 15.95 -7.19
C TYR A 79 2.97 15.41 -6.41
N ILE A 80 1.79 15.50 -7.05
CA ILE A 80 0.54 14.86 -6.63
C ILE A 80 0.09 13.91 -7.73
N ALA A 81 -0.08 12.63 -7.40
CA ALA A 81 -0.58 11.60 -8.32
C ALA A 81 -2.10 11.51 -8.27
N TYR A 82 -2.77 11.52 -9.43
CA TYR A 82 -4.23 11.48 -9.50
C TYR A 82 -4.74 10.83 -10.78
N LYS A 83 -6.01 10.42 -10.78
CA LYS A 83 -6.77 10.04 -11.98
C LYS A 83 -7.94 10.97 -12.21
N MET A 84 -8.36 11.10 -13.47
CA MET A 84 -9.58 11.83 -13.84
C MET A 84 -10.75 10.87 -14.04
N GLN A 85 -11.91 11.20 -13.44
CA GLN A 85 -13.14 10.47 -13.69
C GLN A 85 -14.33 11.42 -13.63
N TRP A 86 -15.16 11.44 -14.68
CA TRP A 86 -16.35 12.30 -14.79
C TRP A 86 -16.09 13.77 -14.47
N GLY A 87 -14.94 14.30 -14.94
CA GLY A 87 -14.54 15.69 -14.76
C GLY A 87 -13.98 16.05 -13.38
N SER A 88 -13.84 15.06 -12.48
CA SER A 88 -13.25 15.24 -11.15
C SER A 88 -11.88 14.57 -11.05
N LYS A 89 -11.02 15.11 -10.17
CA LYS A 89 -9.71 14.58 -9.83
C LYS A 89 -9.81 13.64 -8.64
N PHE A 90 -9.13 12.50 -8.71
CA PHE A 90 -9.04 11.51 -7.63
C PHE A 90 -7.57 11.29 -7.31
N VAL A 91 -7.12 11.91 -6.23
CA VAL A 91 -5.75 11.80 -5.71
C VAL A 91 -5.61 10.46 -4.99
N LEU A 92 -4.48 9.79 -5.19
CA LEU A 92 -4.11 8.56 -4.46
C LEU A 92 -2.85 8.83 -3.65
N ALA A 93 -2.89 8.52 -2.37
CA ALA A 93 -1.83 8.75 -1.40
C ALA A 93 -1.60 10.23 -1.02
N ASP A 94 -0.63 10.44 -0.17
CA ASP A 94 -0.15 11.78 0.19
C ASP A 94 0.62 12.41 -0.97
N PRO A 95 0.71 13.74 -1.05
CA PRO A 95 1.64 14.43 -1.94
C PRO A 95 3.07 13.96 -1.69
N VAL A 96 3.80 13.65 -2.76
CA VAL A 96 5.20 13.26 -2.69
C VAL A 96 6.07 14.51 -2.70
N CYS A 97 6.31 15.06 -1.51
CA CYS A 97 7.10 16.27 -1.27
C CYS A 97 7.55 16.33 0.20
N ASP A 98 8.40 17.29 0.52
CA ASP A 98 8.72 17.61 1.93
C ASP A 98 7.44 18.01 2.69
N GLU A 99 7.31 17.60 3.94
CA GLU A 99 6.13 17.85 4.78
C GLU A 99 5.77 19.35 4.85
N LYS A 100 6.75 20.21 4.97
CA LYS A 100 6.57 21.68 5.00
C LYS A 100 6.00 22.28 3.71
N ASP A 101 6.06 21.57 2.60
CA ASP A 101 5.61 22.00 1.29
C ASP A 101 4.22 21.42 0.92
N ARG A 102 3.64 20.53 1.77
CA ARG A 102 2.33 19.88 1.53
C ARG A 102 1.19 20.88 1.34
N GLU A 103 1.11 21.90 2.21
CA GLU A 103 0.07 22.94 2.09
C GLU A 103 0.20 23.68 0.75
N PHE A 104 1.41 24.05 0.38
CA PHE A 104 1.67 24.77 -0.87
C PHE A 104 1.27 23.95 -2.10
N ILE A 105 1.77 22.73 -2.24
CA ILE A 105 1.49 21.91 -3.43
C ILE A 105 0.00 21.56 -3.56
N ILE A 106 -0.70 21.30 -2.44
CA ILE A 106 -2.15 21.07 -2.44
C ILE A 106 -2.90 22.35 -2.86
N SER A 107 -2.49 23.51 -2.36
CA SER A 107 -3.08 24.80 -2.74
C SER A 107 -2.96 25.03 -4.25
N GLU A 108 -1.76 24.82 -4.82
CA GLU A 108 -1.55 24.98 -6.26
C GLU A 108 -2.39 23.99 -7.08
N PHE A 109 -2.47 22.74 -6.63
CA PHE A 109 -3.25 21.69 -7.28
C PHE A 109 -4.76 21.97 -7.32
N LEU A 110 -5.30 22.67 -6.33
CA LEU A 110 -6.73 22.97 -6.21
C LEU A 110 -7.15 24.25 -6.95
N LYS A 111 -6.21 25.07 -7.47
CA LYS A 111 -6.49 26.36 -8.14
C LYS A 111 -7.39 26.26 -9.36
N ASP A 112 -7.38 25.13 -10.08
CA ASP A 112 -8.21 24.95 -11.27
C ASP A 112 -9.72 24.81 -10.97
N GLY A 113 -10.11 24.74 -9.70
CA GLY A 113 -11.50 24.67 -9.23
C GLY A 113 -12.22 23.37 -9.55
N LYS A 114 -11.58 22.37 -10.13
CA LYS A 114 -12.20 21.09 -10.43
C LYS A 114 -12.54 20.33 -9.14
N GLY A 115 -13.64 19.61 -9.15
CA GLY A 115 -13.99 18.70 -8.06
C GLY A 115 -12.84 17.74 -7.80
N THR A 116 -12.41 17.65 -6.54
CA THR A 116 -11.26 16.83 -6.14
C THR A 116 -11.64 15.97 -4.94
N ALA A 117 -11.26 14.70 -4.97
CA ALA A 117 -11.32 13.79 -3.83
C ALA A 117 -9.95 13.15 -3.62
N PHE A 118 -9.62 12.90 -2.36
CA PHE A 118 -8.37 12.25 -1.96
C PHE A 118 -8.68 10.89 -1.36
N ALA A 119 -7.92 9.89 -1.76
CA ALA A 119 -8.08 8.50 -1.32
C ALA A 119 -6.81 7.97 -0.65
N GLN A 120 -6.98 7.27 0.46
CA GLN A 120 -5.89 6.67 1.23
C GLN A 120 -4.80 7.68 1.60
N ILE A 121 -5.18 8.79 2.22
CA ILE A 121 -4.24 9.78 2.76
C ILE A 121 -4.01 9.56 4.25
N SER A 122 -2.85 9.99 4.73
CA SER A 122 -2.47 9.94 6.15
C SER A 122 -3.29 10.91 7.00
N GLU A 123 -3.31 10.71 8.34
CA GLU A 123 -4.02 11.59 9.28
C GLU A 123 -3.49 13.04 9.23
N PRO A 124 -2.16 13.32 9.19
CA PRO A 124 -1.66 14.68 9.05
C PRO A 124 -2.11 15.40 7.78
N VAL A 125 -2.15 14.71 6.64
CA VAL A 125 -2.63 15.28 5.37
C VAL A 125 -4.15 15.47 5.40
N ALA A 126 -4.89 14.55 6.00
CA ALA A 126 -6.34 14.66 6.17
C ALA A 126 -6.73 15.87 7.01
N GLU A 127 -6.03 16.12 8.10
CA GLU A 127 -6.19 17.28 8.98
C GLU A 127 -5.85 18.57 8.25
N LEU A 128 -4.70 18.63 7.60
CA LEU A 128 -4.27 19.78 6.77
C LEU A 128 -5.33 20.15 5.72
N ILE A 129 -5.84 19.17 4.97
CA ILE A 129 -6.85 19.39 3.92
C ILE A 129 -8.17 19.89 4.53
N ALA A 130 -8.56 19.36 5.67
CA ALA A 130 -9.77 19.79 6.37
C ALA A 130 -9.65 21.23 6.86
N GLU A 131 -8.58 21.56 7.55
CA GLU A 131 -8.39 22.88 8.17
C GLU A 131 -8.16 24.00 7.17
N LYS A 132 -7.29 23.75 6.18
CA LYS A 132 -6.87 24.80 5.24
C LYS A 132 -7.78 24.94 4.03
N PHE A 133 -8.40 23.84 3.59
CA PHE A 133 -9.20 23.83 2.37
C PHE A 133 -10.66 23.52 2.59
N GLY A 134 -11.11 23.27 3.84
CA GLY A 134 -12.51 23.05 4.21
C GLY A 134 -13.13 21.81 3.57
N TYR A 135 -12.37 20.72 3.50
CA TYR A 135 -12.86 19.40 3.11
C TYR A 135 -13.35 18.62 4.31
N TYR A 136 -14.28 17.71 4.08
CA TYR A 136 -14.50 16.61 5.00
C TYR A 136 -13.44 15.57 4.78
N SER A 137 -12.68 15.21 5.81
CA SER A 137 -11.69 14.14 5.80
C SER A 137 -12.19 13.02 6.69
N THR A 138 -12.77 11.99 6.07
CA THR A 138 -13.45 10.91 6.79
C THR A 138 -12.56 9.67 6.84
N GLN A 139 -12.40 9.10 8.03
CA GLN A 139 -11.66 7.85 8.20
C GLN A 139 -12.28 6.76 7.31
N PHE A 140 -11.42 6.14 6.52
CA PHE A 140 -11.80 5.13 5.52
C PHE A 140 -11.37 3.72 5.92
N GLY A 141 -10.39 3.61 6.79
CA GLY A 141 -9.85 2.36 7.27
C GLY A 141 -8.66 2.56 8.20
N VAL A 142 -7.93 1.49 8.40
CA VAL A 142 -6.65 1.52 9.12
C VAL A 142 -5.58 0.79 8.30
N GLU A 143 -4.37 1.23 8.43
CA GLU A 143 -3.17 0.53 7.99
C GLU A 143 -2.46 -0.04 9.21
N THR A 144 -2.10 -1.32 9.15
CA THR A 144 -1.38 -1.96 10.25
C THR A 144 0.12 -1.95 9.96
N ILE A 145 0.92 -1.42 10.90
CA ILE A 145 2.39 -1.37 10.84
C ILE A 145 2.95 -2.29 11.92
N VAL A 146 3.86 -3.17 11.54
CA VAL A 146 4.55 -4.10 12.43
C VAL A 146 5.96 -3.60 12.68
N ASP A 147 6.33 -3.41 13.95
CA ASP A 147 7.73 -3.21 14.35
C ASP A 147 8.43 -4.57 14.37
N LEU A 148 9.33 -4.78 13.41
CA LEU A 148 10.04 -6.05 13.21
C LEU A 148 11.10 -6.29 14.29
N GLU A 149 11.64 -5.26 14.93
CA GLU A 149 12.68 -5.37 15.94
C GLU A 149 12.22 -6.26 17.09
N ASP A 150 11.04 -5.97 17.63
CA ASP A 150 10.44 -6.72 18.77
C ASP A 150 9.54 -7.86 18.31
N TRP A 151 9.21 -7.92 17.02
CA TRP A 151 8.28 -8.91 16.53
C TRP A 151 8.84 -10.33 16.60
N ASN A 152 8.01 -11.25 17.10
CA ASN A 152 8.32 -12.68 17.21
C ASN A 152 7.03 -13.50 17.14
N LEU A 153 7.15 -14.82 17.05
CA LEU A 153 6.01 -15.75 16.97
C LEU A 153 5.42 -16.15 18.34
N LYS A 154 5.85 -15.58 19.46
CA LYS A 154 5.37 -15.93 20.81
C LYS A 154 3.95 -15.39 21.05
N GLY A 155 3.25 -16.00 22.00
CA GLY A 155 1.93 -15.57 22.47
C GLY A 155 0.74 -16.27 21.80
N LYS A 156 -0.41 -16.27 22.52
CA LYS A 156 -1.64 -16.96 22.11
C LYS A 156 -2.24 -16.40 20.82
N LYS A 157 -2.18 -15.08 20.65
CA LYS A 157 -2.76 -14.40 19.48
C LYS A 157 -2.06 -14.78 18.16
N LYS A 158 -0.79 -15.22 18.22
CA LYS A 158 0.02 -15.66 17.08
C LYS A 158 0.00 -17.18 16.86
N GLN A 159 -0.85 -17.92 17.57
CA GLN A 159 -0.95 -19.37 17.42
C GLN A 159 -1.28 -19.79 15.98
N VAL A 160 -2.17 -19.06 15.30
CA VAL A 160 -2.53 -19.36 13.92
C VAL A 160 -1.33 -19.25 12.97
N LEU A 161 -0.42 -18.29 13.20
CA LEU A 161 0.82 -18.15 12.40
C LEU A 161 1.69 -19.41 12.58
N ARG A 162 1.97 -19.79 13.83
CA ARG A 162 2.77 -20.99 14.13
C ARG A 162 2.15 -22.26 13.54
N THR A 163 0.84 -22.44 13.71
CA THR A 163 0.14 -23.60 13.15
C THR A 163 0.24 -23.65 11.64
N SER A 164 0.11 -22.49 10.95
CA SER A 164 0.22 -22.40 9.49
C SER A 164 1.65 -22.68 9.01
N ILE A 165 2.67 -22.20 9.72
CA ILE A 165 4.08 -22.46 9.43
C ILE A 165 4.39 -23.95 9.56
N ASN A 166 4.04 -24.55 10.71
CA ASN A 166 4.28 -25.97 10.95
C ASN A 166 3.57 -26.86 9.91
N LYS A 167 2.36 -26.45 9.50
CA LYS A 167 1.65 -27.16 8.45
C LYS A 167 2.33 -27.03 7.10
N ALA A 168 2.76 -25.84 6.70
CA ALA A 168 3.49 -25.63 5.46
C ALA A 168 4.75 -26.49 5.41
N GLN A 169 5.53 -26.55 6.50
CA GLN A 169 6.70 -27.41 6.63
C GLN A 169 6.33 -28.89 6.48
N LYS A 170 5.28 -29.36 7.17
CA LYS A 170 4.82 -30.75 7.09
C LYS A 170 4.34 -31.13 5.69
N ASP A 171 3.75 -30.20 4.96
CA ASP A 171 3.24 -30.39 3.61
C ASP A 171 4.33 -30.26 2.54
N GLY A 172 5.60 -30.02 2.94
CA GLY A 172 6.74 -29.87 2.03
C GLY A 172 6.73 -28.57 1.22
N ILE A 173 6.10 -27.52 1.77
CA ILE A 173 6.06 -26.21 1.13
C ILE A 173 7.35 -25.46 1.46
N HIS A 174 7.99 -24.91 0.45
CA HIS A 174 9.15 -24.04 0.58
C HIS A 174 8.88 -22.65 0.02
N PHE A 175 9.63 -21.68 0.51
CA PHE A 175 9.49 -20.27 0.15
C PHE A 175 10.80 -19.77 -0.45
N ILE A 176 10.68 -18.97 -1.49
CA ILE A 176 11.81 -18.32 -2.15
C ILE A 176 11.50 -16.86 -2.43
N GLU A 177 12.55 -16.05 -2.48
CA GLU A 177 12.49 -14.73 -3.09
C GLU A 177 13.15 -14.78 -4.46
N LYS A 178 12.49 -14.22 -5.48
CA LYS A 178 12.99 -14.17 -6.84
C LYS A 178 12.35 -13.01 -7.60
N ASP A 179 13.07 -12.42 -8.56
CA ASP A 179 12.54 -11.28 -9.32
C ASP A 179 11.36 -11.67 -10.21
N HIS A 180 11.47 -12.79 -10.92
CA HIS A 180 10.41 -13.32 -11.78
C HIS A 180 10.38 -14.84 -11.73
N VAL A 181 9.20 -15.39 -11.86
CA VAL A 181 8.97 -16.83 -12.02
C VAL A 181 7.96 -17.11 -13.13
N ASN A 182 8.10 -18.24 -13.77
CA ASN A 182 7.08 -18.72 -14.71
C ASN A 182 5.85 -19.19 -13.93
N GLY A 183 4.65 -18.83 -14.41
CA GLY A 183 3.39 -19.29 -13.83
C GLY A 183 2.66 -18.29 -12.94
N ASP A 184 3.27 -17.16 -12.56
CA ASP A 184 2.63 -16.11 -11.76
C ASP A 184 1.39 -15.51 -12.45
N ARG A 185 1.45 -15.27 -13.78
CA ARG A 185 0.30 -14.83 -14.59
C ARG A 185 -0.79 -15.89 -14.64
N LYS A 186 -0.44 -17.16 -14.87
CA LYS A 186 -1.41 -18.25 -14.86
C LYS A 186 -2.13 -18.35 -13.53
N LEU A 187 -1.38 -18.29 -12.41
CA LEU A 187 -1.95 -18.31 -11.08
C LEU A 187 -2.84 -17.07 -10.82
N THR A 188 -2.46 -15.90 -11.34
CA THR A 188 -3.29 -14.69 -11.27
C THR A 188 -4.61 -14.87 -12.01
N ASP A 189 -4.62 -15.41 -13.23
CA ASP A 189 -5.82 -15.65 -14.01
C ASP A 189 -6.75 -16.66 -13.32
N GLU A 190 -6.21 -17.72 -12.75
CA GLU A 190 -6.96 -18.70 -11.96
C GLU A 190 -7.54 -18.08 -10.70
N TRP A 191 -6.77 -17.25 -10.00
CA TRP A 191 -7.20 -16.51 -8.81
C TRP A 191 -8.32 -15.52 -9.14
N LEU A 192 -8.24 -14.78 -10.26
CA LEU A 192 -9.25 -13.83 -10.69
C LEU A 192 -10.61 -14.52 -10.92
N LYS A 193 -10.63 -15.71 -11.50
CA LYS A 193 -11.86 -16.51 -11.71
C LYS A 193 -12.58 -16.84 -10.39
N THR A 194 -11.88 -16.81 -9.26
CA THR A 194 -12.48 -17.04 -7.93
C THR A 194 -13.08 -15.80 -7.29
N ARG A 195 -12.88 -14.59 -7.89
CA ARG A 195 -13.32 -13.33 -7.28
C ARG A 195 -14.79 -13.07 -7.52
N LYS A 196 -15.48 -12.63 -6.47
CA LYS A 196 -16.91 -12.29 -6.51
C LYS A 196 -17.20 -11.03 -7.34
N VAL A 197 -16.22 -10.12 -7.44
CA VAL A 197 -16.33 -8.86 -8.17
C VAL A 197 -15.86 -9.07 -9.61
N ARG A 198 -16.78 -9.41 -10.51
CA ARG A 198 -16.65 -9.43 -11.99
C ARG A 198 -15.39 -10.09 -12.57
N ASN A 199 -14.68 -10.95 -11.87
CA ASN A 199 -13.44 -11.60 -12.32
C ASN A 199 -12.38 -10.58 -12.84
N ARG A 200 -12.34 -9.37 -12.28
CA ARG A 200 -11.42 -8.29 -12.67
C ARG A 200 -10.51 -7.91 -11.52
N GLU A 201 -9.36 -7.37 -11.85
CA GLU A 201 -8.47 -6.74 -10.87
C GLU A 201 -9.09 -5.44 -10.36
N ILE A 202 -8.96 -5.20 -9.05
CA ILE A 202 -9.21 -3.89 -8.48
C ILE A 202 -8.02 -3.01 -8.88
N LEU A 203 -8.30 -1.89 -9.54
CA LEU A 203 -7.31 -0.91 -9.97
C LEU A 203 -7.40 0.35 -9.12
N PHE A 204 -6.51 1.29 -9.33
CA PHE A 204 -6.40 2.56 -8.63
C PHE A 204 -6.04 2.42 -7.15
N LEU A 205 -6.88 1.75 -6.33
CA LEU A 205 -6.60 1.48 -4.91
C LEU A 205 -5.60 0.33 -4.69
N ILE A 206 -5.34 -0.46 -5.73
CA ILE A 206 -4.32 -1.50 -5.80
C ILE A 206 -3.66 -1.34 -7.17
N ARG A 207 -2.34 -1.38 -7.23
CA ARG A 207 -1.66 -1.31 -8.52
C ARG A 207 -1.85 -2.59 -9.35
N PRO A 208 -1.75 -2.53 -10.69
CA PRO A 208 -1.70 -3.73 -11.51
C PRO A 208 -0.43 -4.55 -11.23
N MET A 209 -0.41 -5.78 -11.69
CA MET A 209 0.76 -6.66 -11.57
C MET A 209 1.96 -6.11 -12.32
N ASP A 210 1.72 -5.54 -13.51
CA ASP A 210 2.74 -4.94 -14.36
C ASP A 210 2.75 -3.42 -14.17
N MET A 211 3.94 -2.86 -14.00
CA MET A 211 4.18 -1.42 -13.90
C MET A 211 5.35 -1.03 -14.79
N ASP A 212 5.37 0.22 -15.24
CA ASP A 212 6.49 0.78 -16.03
C ASP A 212 7.78 0.91 -15.19
N TYR A 213 7.63 0.97 -13.86
CA TYR A 213 8.71 1.04 -12.90
C TYR A 213 8.48 0.05 -11.77
N GLU A 214 9.38 -0.90 -11.62
CA GLU A 214 9.30 -1.96 -10.61
C GLU A 214 10.56 -2.09 -9.74
N GLU A 215 11.53 -1.20 -9.91
CA GLU A 215 12.76 -1.21 -9.14
C GLU A 215 12.47 -1.07 -7.63
N GLY A 216 13.09 -1.92 -6.85
CA GLY A 216 12.86 -2.00 -5.40
C GLY A 216 11.69 -2.91 -4.99
N THR A 217 10.82 -3.32 -5.93
CA THR A 217 9.77 -4.31 -5.63
C THR A 217 10.42 -5.65 -5.26
N ARG A 218 9.92 -6.29 -4.22
CA ARG A 218 10.38 -7.62 -3.80
C ARG A 218 9.26 -8.65 -3.95
N ARG A 219 9.60 -9.86 -4.39
CA ARG A 219 8.64 -10.89 -4.76
C ARG A 219 8.96 -12.20 -4.08
N PHE A 220 8.01 -12.67 -3.30
CA PHE A 220 8.12 -13.90 -2.52
C PHE A 220 7.12 -14.93 -3.02
N TYR A 221 7.59 -16.17 -3.17
CA TYR A 221 6.84 -17.27 -3.77
C TYR A 221 6.81 -18.48 -2.85
N ALA A 222 5.71 -19.21 -2.90
CA ALA A 222 5.50 -20.47 -2.19
C ALA A 222 5.34 -21.61 -3.19
N TYR A 223 6.10 -22.68 -3.01
CA TYR A 223 6.10 -23.85 -3.86
C TYR A 223 5.88 -25.13 -3.07
N LYS A 224 5.27 -26.13 -3.73
CA LYS A 224 5.29 -27.54 -3.31
C LYS A 224 5.86 -28.37 -4.45
N GLY A 225 7.09 -28.91 -4.29
CA GLY A 225 7.86 -29.38 -5.43
C GLY A 225 8.02 -28.27 -6.45
N ASP A 226 7.60 -28.49 -7.69
CA ASP A 226 7.65 -27.51 -8.79
C ASP A 226 6.34 -26.71 -8.95
N GLU A 227 5.31 -27.01 -8.16
CA GLU A 227 4.01 -26.34 -8.25
C GLU A 227 4.05 -24.99 -7.50
N LEU A 228 3.77 -23.89 -8.22
CA LEU A 228 3.59 -22.55 -7.64
C LEU A 228 2.23 -22.48 -6.94
N LEU A 229 2.24 -22.35 -5.61
CA LEU A 229 1.03 -22.30 -4.79
C LEU A 229 0.57 -20.88 -4.45
N GLY A 230 1.45 -19.90 -4.51
CA GLY A 230 1.12 -18.52 -4.22
C GLY A 230 2.32 -17.60 -4.25
N PHE A 231 2.02 -16.31 -4.28
CA PHE A 231 3.05 -15.27 -4.21
C PHE A 231 2.53 -13.98 -3.58
N ILE A 232 3.47 -13.17 -3.11
CA ILE A 232 3.23 -11.82 -2.63
C ILE A 232 4.30 -10.89 -3.22
N TYR A 233 3.87 -9.78 -3.83
CA TYR A 233 4.72 -8.68 -4.25
C TYR A 233 4.64 -7.57 -3.23
N PHE A 234 5.80 -7.08 -2.82
CA PHE A 234 5.95 -6.01 -1.85
C PHE A 234 6.47 -4.77 -2.54
N ASP A 235 5.76 -3.68 -2.34
CA ASP A 235 6.17 -2.36 -2.81
C ASP A 235 7.06 -1.70 -1.75
N PRO A 236 8.14 -1.00 -2.18
CA PRO A 236 9.01 -0.28 -1.27
C PRO A 236 8.34 0.99 -0.76
N ILE A 237 8.63 1.35 0.48
CA ILE A 237 8.34 2.64 1.09
C ILE A 237 9.69 3.33 1.30
N TYR A 238 9.80 4.55 0.80
CA TYR A 238 11.06 5.29 0.78
C TYR A 238 11.05 6.47 1.75
N SER A 239 12.20 6.75 2.35
CA SER A 239 12.49 8.01 3.04
C SER A 239 13.97 8.32 2.87
N ASP A 240 14.29 9.57 2.55
CA ASP A 240 15.68 10.04 2.38
C ASP A 240 16.53 9.14 1.47
N ASN A 241 15.96 8.74 0.34
CA ASN A 241 16.59 7.88 -0.68
C ASN A 241 16.91 6.45 -0.23
N LYS A 242 16.30 5.98 0.85
CA LYS A 242 16.44 4.62 1.37
C LYS A 242 15.09 3.93 1.41
N VAL A 243 15.07 2.62 1.20
CA VAL A 243 13.92 1.81 1.53
C VAL A 243 13.86 1.68 3.05
N VAL A 244 12.80 2.17 3.67
CA VAL A 244 12.58 2.14 5.11
C VAL A 244 11.58 1.08 5.54
N SER A 245 10.77 0.60 4.61
CA SER A 245 9.76 -0.43 4.85
C SER A 245 9.28 -1.04 3.54
N TYR A 246 8.47 -2.10 3.64
CA TYR A 246 7.74 -2.70 2.54
C TYR A 246 6.27 -2.86 2.88
N VAL A 247 5.40 -2.81 1.85
CA VAL A 247 3.97 -3.09 1.96
C VAL A 247 3.55 -4.15 0.95
N PRO A 248 2.83 -5.24 1.35
CA PRO A 248 2.29 -6.21 0.40
C PRO A 248 1.18 -5.56 -0.43
N ASN A 249 1.34 -5.55 -1.74
CA ASN A 249 0.35 -4.99 -2.66
C ASN A 249 -0.39 -6.08 -3.43
N ILE A 250 0.34 -6.98 -4.08
CA ILE A 250 -0.24 -8.05 -4.87
C ILE A 250 -0.06 -9.37 -4.14
N SER A 251 -1.17 -10.04 -3.83
CA SER A 251 -1.16 -11.36 -3.20
C SER A 251 -2.08 -12.31 -3.96
N ARG A 252 -1.54 -13.40 -4.46
CA ARG A 252 -2.27 -14.42 -5.23
C ARG A 252 -1.96 -15.80 -4.68
N PHE A 253 -3.00 -16.61 -4.48
CA PHE A 253 -2.87 -17.95 -3.92
C PHE A 253 -3.78 -18.92 -4.65
N SER A 254 -3.27 -20.13 -4.88
CA SER A 254 -4.05 -21.24 -5.40
C SER A 254 -5.24 -21.55 -4.48
N HIS A 255 -6.42 -21.68 -5.06
CA HIS A 255 -7.64 -22.06 -4.32
C HIS A 255 -7.65 -23.55 -3.96
N ASN A 256 -6.86 -24.38 -4.62
CA ASN A 256 -6.71 -25.80 -4.31
C ASN A 256 -6.06 -26.03 -2.96
N PHE A 257 -5.35 -25.01 -2.43
CA PHE A 257 -4.70 -25.08 -1.14
C PHE A 257 -5.49 -24.34 -0.07
N LYS A 258 -6.43 -25.05 0.56
CA LYS A 258 -7.41 -24.47 1.50
C LYS A 258 -6.86 -23.86 2.79
N GLN A 259 -5.57 -23.95 3.08
CA GLN A 259 -5.04 -23.63 4.39
C GLN A 259 -3.89 -22.63 4.39
N GLY A 260 -4.21 -21.40 3.86
CA GLY A 260 -3.48 -20.25 4.36
C GLY A 260 -1.98 -20.21 4.12
N ILE A 261 -1.53 -20.38 2.84
CA ILE A 261 -0.15 -20.09 2.43
C ILE A 261 0.23 -18.64 2.74
N PHE A 262 -0.75 -17.75 2.82
CA PHE A 262 -0.54 -16.34 3.13
C PHE A 262 0.29 -16.12 4.40
N TYR A 263 -0.10 -16.74 5.51
CA TYR A 263 0.59 -16.52 6.79
C TYR A 263 2.07 -16.97 6.78
N PRO A 264 2.42 -18.20 6.39
CA PRO A 264 3.82 -18.61 6.38
C PRO A 264 4.66 -17.83 5.36
N LEU A 265 4.11 -17.47 4.19
CA LEU A 265 4.82 -16.67 3.20
C LEU A 265 5.05 -15.23 3.70
N MET A 266 4.05 -14.61 4.36
CA MET A 266 4.22 -13.32 5.01
C MET A 266 5.28 -13.37 6.12
N VAL A 267 5.25 -14.40 6.96
CA VAL A 267 6.26 -14.55 8.02
C VAL A 267 7.66 -14.75 7.43
N TYR A 268 7.79 -15.54 6.37
CA TYR A 268 9.06 -15.69 5.66
C TYR A 268 9.60 -14.36 5.15
N ALA A 269 8.75 -13.54 4.51
CA ALA A 269 9.13 -12.19 4.06
C ALA A 269 9.50 -11.27 5.24
N MET A 270 8.72 -11.29 6.34
CA MET A 270 9.00 -10.50 7.54
C MET A 270 10.35 -10.84 8.17
N GLU A 271 10.68 -12.14 8.30
CA GLU A 271 11.96 -12.59 8.83
C GLU A 271 13.11 -12.20 7.89
N THR A 272 12.91 -12.27 6.57
CA THR A 272 13.88 -11.79 5.58
C THR A 272 14.16 -10.29 5.77
N PHE A 273 13.11 -9.46 5.81
CA PHE A 273 13.25 -8.01 6.00
C PHE A 273 13.90 -7.66 7.34
N LYS A 274 13.52 -8.37 8.41
CA LYS A 274 14.13 -8.22 9.74
C LYS A 274 15.63 -8.55 9.71
N SER A 275 16.03 -9.63 9.06
CA SER A 275 17.44 -10.05 8.95
C SER A 275 18.30 -9.06 8.16
N GLU A 276 17.69 -8.27 7.29
CA GLU A 276 18.32 -7.19 6.52
C GLU A 276 18.35 -5.85 7.28
N GLY A 277 17.83 -5.81 8.51
CA GLY A 277 17.84 -4.63 9.36
C GLY A 277 16.70 -3.66 9.15
N LEU A 278 15.64 -4.03 8.41
CA LEU A 278 14.42 -3.23 8.32
C LEU A 278 13.67 -3.27 9.65
N ARG A 279 13.33 -2.10 10.17
CA ARG A 279 12.62 -1.98 11.44
C ARG A 279 11.11 -2.16 11.29
N TYR A 280 10.53 -1.66 10.22
CA TYR A 280 9.08 -1.65 10.05
C TYR A 280 8.66 -2.42 8.81
N MET A 281 7.47 -3.01 8.89
CA MET A 281 6.76 -3.57 7.76
C MET A 281 5.29 -3.18 7.83
N HIS A 282 4.78 -2.64 6.75
CA HIS A 282 3.38 -2.34 6.59
C HIS A 282 2.60 -3.60 6.15
N LEU A 283 1.36 -3.73 6.59
CA LEU A 283 0.48 -4.81 6.14
C LEU A 283 -0.57 -4.31 5.13
N GLY A 284 -0.52 -3.02 4.81
CA GLY A 284 -1.45 -2.34 3.92
C GLY A 284 -2.84 -2.12 4.54
N LEU A 285 -3.74 -1.53 3.76
CA LEU A 285 -5.05 -1.08 4.18
C LEU A 285 -5.98 -2.22 4.62
N SER A 286 -6.61 -2.06 5.80
CA SER A 286 -7.83 -2.73 6.22
C SER A 286 -9.00 -1.76 6.04
N PRO A 287 -9.71 -1.80 4.89
CA PRO A 287 -10.74 -0.81 4.59
C PRO A 287 -11.97 -0.98 5.48
N MET A 288 -12.71 0.10 5.68
CA MET A 288 -13.96 0.19 6.44
C MET A 288 -13.81 -0.06 7.95
N VAL A 289 -12.60 -0.23 8.46
CA VAL A 289 -12.32 -0.27 9.91
C VAL A 289 -12.18 1.18 10.38
N VAL A 290 -13.12 1.66 11.17
CA VAL A 290 -13.17 3.05 11.63
C VAL A 290 -13.47 3.13 13.13
N ASP A 291 -12.98 4.16 13.77
CA ASP A 291 -13.19 4.43 15.19
C ASP A 291 -14.66 4.78 15.49
N ASP A 292 -15.09 4.53 16.73
CA ASP A 292 -16.43 4.89 17.18
C ASP A 292 -16.61 6.40 17.37
N LYS A 293 -15.55 7.11 17.75
CA LYS A 293 -15.59 8.57 17.89
C LYS A 293 -15.38 9.24 16.54
N ASP A 294 -16.22 10.23 16.24
CA ASP A 294 -16.07 11.08 15.07
C ASP A 294 -15.09 12.21 15.37
N LEU A 295 -14.18 12.50 14.44
CA LEU A 295 -13.36 13.70 14.48
C LEU A 295 -14.18 14.89 13.94
N TYR A 296 -13.83 16.11 14.34
CA TYR A 296 -14.61 17.32 14.00
C TYR A 296 -14.66 17.61 12.49
N TYR A 297 -13.68 17.14 11.75
CA TYR A 297 -13.60 17.31 10.31
C TYR A 297 -14.17 16.12 9.50
N GLU A 298 -14.72 15.10 10.16
CA GLU A 298 -15.31 13.96 9.46
C GLU A 298 -16.76 14.21 9.05
N SER A 299 -17.18 13.59 7.95
CA SER A 299 -18.59 13.50 7.61
C SER A 299 -19.25 12.36 8.41
N SER A 300 -20.05 12.69 9.40
CA SER A 300 -20.79 11.71 10.21
C SER A 300 -21.71 10.82 9.36
N ILE A 301 -22.23 11.34 8.23
CA ILE A 301 -23.07 10.57 7.30
C ILE A 301 -22.22 9.51 6.61
N VAL A 302 -21.08 9.91 6.05
CA VAL A 302 -20.16 8.99 5.36
C VAL A 302 -19.62 7.94 6.33
N LYS A 303 -19.24 8.35 7.54
CA LYS A 303 -18.74 7.42 8.56
C LYS A 303 -19.79 6.39 8.99
N LYS A 304 -21.06 6.80 9.12
CA LYS A 304 -22.18 5.87 9.36
C LYS A 304 -22.35 4.88 8.21
N MET A 305 -22.24 5.33 6.96
CA MET A 305 -22.30 4.45 5.78
C MET A 305 -21.14 3.45 5.79
N ILE A 306 -19.92 3.87 6.11
CA ILE A 306 -18.74 3.00 6.22
C ILE A 306 -18.96 1.93 7.30
N ARG A 307 -19.47 2.30 8.48
CA ARG A 307 -19.80 1.33 9.55
C ARG A 307 -20.86 0.31 9.11
N LEU A 308 -21.88 0.75 8.37
CA LEU A 308 -22.89 -0.14 7.80
C LEU A 308 -22.29 -1.10 6.78
N LEU A 309 -21.45 -0.60 5.87
CA LEU A 309 -20.74 -1.42 4.89
C LEU A 309 -19.79 -2.43 5.58
N TYR A 310 -19.08 -2.05 6.63
CA TYR A 310 -18.28 -2.98 7.41
C TYR A 310 -19.13 -4.08 8.07
N LYS A 311 -20.29 -3.70 8.61
CA LYS A 311 -21.18 -4.64 9.31
C LYS A 311 -21.85 -5.64 8.36
N TYR A 312 -22.33 -5.17 7.20
CA TYR A 312 -23.20 -5.94 6.29
C TYR A 312 -22.57 -6.24 4.92
N GLY A 313 -21.50 -5.56 4.52
CA GLY A 313 -20.87 -5.65 3.20
C GLY A 313 -20.04 -6.92 2.93
N ASN A 314 -19.95 -7.84 3.89
CA ASN A 314 -19.17 -9.09 3.72
C ASN A 314 -19.67 -9.99 2.57
N MET A 315 -20.88 -9.76 2.06
CA MET A 315 -21.39 -10.47 0.88
C MET A 315 -20.63 -10.07 -0.40
N VAL A 316 -20.17 -8.81 -0.48
CA VAL A 316 -19.43 -8.27 -1.64
C VAL A 316 -17.93 -8.46 -1.47
N TYR A 317 -17.41 -8.10 -0.30
CA TYR A 317 -15.98 -8.20 0.02
C TYR A 317 -15.78 -8.53 1.51
N SER A 318 -14.82 -9.44 1.80
CA SER A 318 -14.57 -9.88 3.19
C SER A 318 -13.73 -8.87 3.98
N PHE A 319 -14.28 -7.68 4.26
CA PHE A 319 -13.58 -6.63 5.03
C PHE A 319 -13.15 -7.11 6.41
N LYS A 320 -14.05 -7.78 7.14
CA LYS A 320 -13.75 -8.34 8.47
C LYS A 320 -12.68 -9.43 8.41
N GLY A 321 -12.72 -10.29 7.38
CA GLY A 321 -11.72 -11.33 7.18
C GLY A 321 -10.33 -10.77 6.92
N LEU A 322 -10.23 -9.70 6.13
CA LEU A 322 -8.96 -9.04 5.85
C LEU A 322 -8.36 -8.41 7.11
N HIS A 323 -9.14 -7.62 7.84
CA HIS A 323 -8.68 -7.03 9.11
C HIS A 323 -8.32 -8.10 10.13
N PHE A 324 -9.15 -9.15 10.30
CA PHE A 324 -8.83 -10.28 11.16
C PHE A 324 -7.50 -10.95 10.78
N THR A 325 -7.25 -11.14 9.48
CA THR A 325 -5.99 -11.74 8.99
C THR A 325 -4.78 -10.89 9.39
N LYS A 326 -4.85 -9.57 9.19
CA LYS A 326 -3.77 -8.64 9.53
C LYS A 326 -3.55 -8.52 11.04
N SER A 327 -4.63 -8.51 11.84
CA SER A 327 -4.53 -8.44 13.29
C SER A 327 -3.75 -9.61 13.94
N ARG A 328 -3.57 -10.74 13.22
CA ARG A 328 -2.77 -11.87 13.71
C ARG A 328 -1.28 -11.53 13.81
N PHE A 329 -0.80 -10.58 13.06
CA PHE A 329 0.59 -10.12 13.11
C PHE A 329 0.88 -9.19 14.30
N GLN A 330 -0.17 -8.65 14.97
CA GLN A 330 -0.07 -7.80 16.16
C GLN A 330 0.78 -6.54 15.92
N GLY A 331 0.48 -5.82 14.85
CA GLY A 331 1.01 -4.48 14.59
C GLY A 331 0.16 -3.37 15.24
N THR A 332 0.58 -2.14 15.02
CA THR A 332 -0.13 -0.90 15.40
C THR A 332 -0.97 -0.43 14.23
N ASP A 333 -2.22 -0.10 14.47
CA ASP A 333 -3.13 0.44 13.46
C ASP A 333 -3.00 1.96 13.38
N CYS A 334 -2.68 2.46 12.18
CA CYS A 334 -2.69 3.87 11.82
C CYS A 334 -3.92 4.18 10.98
N LYS A 335 -4.60 5.31 11.24
CA LYS A 335 -5.80 5.70 10.51
C LYS A 335 -5.44 6.13 9.10
N THR A 336 -6.32 5.81 8.16
CA THR A 336 -6.25 6.30 6.78
C THR A 336 -7.58 6.94 6.38
N PHE A 337 -7.52 7.99 5.55
CA PHE A 337 -8.65 8.86 5.29
C PHE A 337 -8.96 8.98 3.80
N CYS A 338 -10.21 9.38 3.53
CA CYS A 338 -10.65 9.93 2.26
C CYS A 338 -11.14 11.35 2.48
N ALA A 339 -10.65 12.32 1.68
CA ALA A 339 -11.10 13.70 1.76
C ALA A 339 -11.99 14.07 0.56
N HIS A 340 -13.06 14.81 0.82
CA HIS A 340 -14.07 15.21 -0.16
C HIS A 340 -14.76 16.52 0.25
N LYS A 341 -15.22 17.30 -0.73
CA LYS A 341 -15.81 18.64 -0.46
C LYS A 341 -17.24 18.57 0.04
N GLU A 342 -18.02 17.63 -0.48
CA GLU A 342 -19.43 17.49 -0.17
C GLU A 342 -19.64 16.67 1.12
N LYS A 343 -20.61 17.05 1.94
CA LYS A 343 -20.99 16.28 3.14
C LYS A 343 -21.40 14.84 2.82
N LEU A 344 -21.99 14.61 1.63
CA LEU A 344 -22.35 13.30 1.09
C LEU A 344 -21.87 13.18 -0.36
N PRO A 345 -20.65 12.70 -0.61
CA PRO A 345 -20.00 12.71 -1.92
C PRO A 345 -20.42 11.50 -2.80
N ILE A 346 -21.70 11.36 -3.14
CA ILE A 346 -22.23 10.23 -3.91
C ILE A 346 -21.51 10.10 -5.26
N LYS A 347 -21.33 11.23 -5.99
CA LYS A 347 -20.64 11.25 -7.28
C LYS A 347 -19.19 10.76 -7.13
N SER A 348 -18.49 11.22 -6.09
CA SER A 348 -17.10 10.83 -5.83
C SER A 348 -17.00 9.33 -5.49
N PHE A 349 -17.91 8.77 -4.71
CA PHE A 349 -17.93 7.33 -4.44
C PHE A 349 -18.18 6.49 -5.69
N LEU A 350 -19.19 6.84 -6.49
CA LEU A 350 -19.48 6.14 -7.75
C LEU A 350 -18.30 6.22 -8.72
N SER A 351 -17.65 7.39 -8.82
CA SER A 351 -16.45 7.59 -9.62
C SER A 351 -15.29 6.72 -9.13
N MET A 352 -15.07 6.65 -7.82
CA MET A 352 -14.01 5.82 -7.21
C MET A 352 -14.26 4.33 -7.46
N PHE A 353 -15.49 3.84 -7.32
CA PHE A 353 -15.84 2.46 -7.64
C PHE A 353 -15.65 2.14 -9.12
N LYS A 354 -15.93 3.10 -10.00
CA LYS A 354 -15.65 2.97 -11.43
C LYS A 354 -14.15 2.88 -11.72
N LEU A 355 -13.35 3.79 -11.13
CA LEU A 355 -11.88 3.78 -11.22
C LEU A 355 -11.28 2.49 -10.68
N ALA A 356 -11.88 1.94 -9.63
CA ALA A 356 -11.43 0.71 -9.00
C ALA A 356 -11.91 -0.57 -9.70
N ASN A 357 -12.60 -0.49 -10.84
CA ASN A 357 -13.22 -1.63 -11.55
C ASN A 357 -14.24 -2.43 -10.68
N ILE A 358 -14.85 -1.80 -9.69
CA ILE A 358 -15.84 -2.43 -8.82
C ILE A 358 -17.24 -2.32 -9.43
N LEU A 359 -17.49 -1.28 -10.24
CA LEU A 359 -18.72 -1.04 -10.99
C LEU A 359 -18.58 -1.39 -12.47
#